data_81a9115f2a678a3e8a1e074d0ef47304
#
_entry.id   81a9115f2a678a3e8a1e074d0ef47304
#
_cell.length_a   1.000
_cell.length_b   1.000
_cell.length_c   1.000
_cell.angle_alpha   90.00
_cell.angle_beta   90.00
_cell.angle_gamma   90.00
#
_symmetry.space_group_name_H-M   'P 1'
#
loop_
_entity.id
_entity.type
_entity.pdbx_description
1 polymer ?
#
loop_
_entity_poly.entity_id
_entity_poly.type
_entity_poly.pdbx_seq_one_letter_code
_entity_poly.pdbx_strand_id
1 'polypeptide(L)'
;MGPQQTHVWPIFVPDREGHQIYLTRERWEHALDHPGMHEDLLESVLETLRQGRRIQDAYDLAKFKYMLSHSNLPSPYTHIVVVVKFGWQGDPAEANNFVLTAYLIERW
;
A
#
# COMPACT_ATOMS: atom_id res chain seq x y z
N MET A 1 -20.44 -0.11 21.25
CA MET A 1 -19.44 0.59 20.46
C MET A 1 -18.16 -0.23 20.45
N GLY A 2 -17.75 -0.70 19.29
CA GLY A 2 -16.54 -1.47 19.19
C GLY A 2 -15.30 -0.62 19.42
N PRO A 3 -14.17 -1.24 19.73
CA PRO A 3 -12.92 -0.51 19.86
C PRO A 3 -12.60 0.21 18.53
N GLN A 4 -12.36 1.47 18.63
CA GLN A 4 -11.90 2.25 17.51
C GLN A 4 -10.44 1.88 17.26
N GLN A 5 -10.17 1.37 16.09
CA GLN A 5 -8.79 1.19 15.69
C GLN A 5 -8.19 2.55 15.41
N THR A 6 -7.43 3.04 16.36
CA THR A 6 -6.77 4.33 16.19
C THR A 6 -5.37 4.07 15.66
N HIS A 7 -5.17 4.34 14.39
CA HIS A 7 -3.84 4.26 13.82
C HIS A 7 -3.11 5.56 14.07
N VAL A 8 -1.85 5.47 14.45
CA VAL A 8 -0.98 6.62 14.54
C VAL A 8 -0.38 6.84 13.15
N TRP A 9 -0.69 7.96 12.56
CA TRP A 9 -0.20 8.31 11.22
C TRP A 9 1.11 9.09 11.29
N PRO A 10 2.03 8.87 10.35
CA PRO A 10 1.99 7.87 9.30
C PRO A 10 2.19 6.45 9.83
N ILE A 11 1.72 5.47 9.09
CA ILE A 11 1.91 4.06 9.43
C ILE A 11 3.13 3.54 8.69
N PHE A 12 4.04 2.90 9.43
CA PHE A 12 5.26 2.32 8.85
C PHE A 12 5.14 0.82 8.78
N VAL A 13 5.46 0.24 7.62
CA VAL A 13 5.53 -1.22 7.47
C VAL A 13 6.77 -1.58 6.65
N PRO A 14 7.43 -2.71 6.97
CA PRO A 14 8.50 -3.23 6.13
C PRO A 14 7.91 -4.08 5.00
N ASP A 15 8.53 -4.05 3.82
CA ASP A 15 8.22 -5.02 2.80
C ASP A 15 9.01 -6.32 3.03
N ARG A 16 8.86 -7.29 2.11
CA ARG A 16 9.52 -8.59 2.24
C ARG A 16 11.04 -8.51 2.24
N GLU A 17 11.57 -7.45 1.68
CA GLU A 17 13.02 -7.24 1.56
C GLU A 17 13.57 -6.30 2.63
N GLY A 18 12.71 -5.84 3.53
CA GLY A 18 13.12 -4.97 4.63
C GLY A 18 13.07 -3.48 4.33
N HIS A 19 12.57 -3.08 3.16
CA HIS A 19 12.40 -1.66 2.86
C HIS A 19 11.29 -1.10 3.74
N GLN A 20 11.58 -0.02 4.45
CA GLN A 20 10.59 0.67 5.27
C GLN A 20 9.72 1.53 4.37
N ILE A 21 8.40 1.34 4.45
CA ILE A 21 7.43 2.08 3.65
C ILE A 21 6.45 2.74 4.59
N TYR A 22 6.07 3.98 4.32
CA TYR A 22 5.06 4.63 5.14
C TYR A 22 3.85 5.07 4.32
N LEU A 23 2.72 5.04 5.01
CA LEU A 23 1.42 5.45 4.49
C LEU A 23 0.94 6.63 5.32
N THR A 24 0.76 7.79 4.69
CA THR A 24 0.18 8.95 5.37
C THR A 24 -1.34 8.87 5.35
N ARG A 25 -1.96 9.55 6.31
CA ARG A 25 -3.41 9.63 6.35
C ARG A 25 -3.99 10.25 5.08
N GLU A 26 -3.34 11.29 4.57
CA GLU A 26 -3.76 11.95 3.34
C GLU A 26 -3.77 10.99 2.15
N ARG A 27 -2.72 10.18 2.02
CA ARG A 27 -2.65 9.21 0.92
C ARG A 27 -3.66 8.09 1.09
N TRP A 28 -3.93 7.69 2.32
CA TRP A 28 -4.98 6.71 2.58
C TRP A 28 -6.35 7.24 2.17
N GLU A 29 -6.67 8.48 2.56
CA GLU A 29 -7.92 9.11 2.18
C GLU A 29 -8.05 9.23 0.66
N HIS A 30 -6.95 9.56 -0.03
CA HIS A 30 -6.91 9.60 -1.49
C HIS A 30 -7.19 8.21 -2.10
N ALA A 31 -6.61 7.16 -1.53
CA ALA A 31 -6.84 5.80 -2.01
C ALA A 31 -8.30 5.38 -1.89
N LEU A 32 -9.01 5.87 -0.87
CA LEU A 32 -10.41 5.55 -0.66
C LEU A 32 -11.32 6.04 -1.78
N ASP A 33 -10.86 6.95 -2.64
CA ASP A 33 -11.62 7.43 -3.80
C ASP A 33 -11.68 6.41 -4.94
N HIS A 34 -10.83 5.39 -4.92
CA HIS A 34 -10.85 4.37 -5.96
C HIS A 34 -12.02 3.39 -5.77
N PRO A 35 -12.58 2.87 -6.89
CA PRO A 35 -13.72 1.96 -6.81
C PRO A 35 -13.47 0.74 -5.92
N GLY A 36 -14.41 0.43 -5.05
CA GLY A 36 -14.36 -0.72 -4.16
C GLY A 36 -13.50 -0.53 -2.91
N MET A 37 -12.73 0.53 -2.83
CA MET A 37 -11.91 0.82 -1.65
C MET A 37 -12.78 1.34 -0.52
N HIS A 38 -12.51 0.87 0.69
CA HIS A 38 -13.17 1.36 1.90
C HIS A 38 -12.25 1.15 3.10
N GLU A 39 -12.59 1.77 4.23
CA GLU A 39 -11.70 1.81 5.39
C GLU A 39 -11.36 0.45 5.99
N ASP A 40 -12.27 -0.53 5.86
CA ASP A 40 -12.03 -1.87 6.37
C ASP A 40 -10.89 -2.58 5.65
N LEU A 41 -10.44 -2.06 4.51
CA LEU A 41 -9.35 -2.64 3.73
C LEU A 41 -7.97 -2.15 4.16
N LEU A 42 -7.88 -1.28 5.16
CA LEU A 42 -6.58 -0.74 5.57
C LEU A 42 -5.58 -1.84 5.93
N GLU A 43 -5.97 -2.80 6.77
CA GLU A 43 -5.07 -3.90 7.13
C GLU A 43 -4.67 -4.74 5.92
N SER A 44 -5.59 -4.94 4.99
CA SER A 44 -5.27 -5.67 3.75
C SER A 44 -4.30 -4.91 2.87
N VAL A 45 -4.38 -3.58 2.85
CA VAL A 45 -3.41 -2.73 2.15
C VAL A 45 -2.04 -2.86 2.80
N LEU A 46 -1.96 -2.80 4.11
CA LEU A 46 -0.70 -2.96 4.83
C LEU A 46 -0.10 -4.35 4.62
N GLU A 47 -0.93 -5.38 4.60
CA GLU A 47 -0.50 -6.74 4.32
C GLU A 47 0.04 -6.87 2.89
N THR A 48 -0.56 -6.16 1.95
CA THR A 48 -0.08 -6.11 0.56
C THR A 48 1.35 -5.55 0.50
N LEU A 49 1.65 -4.55 1.31
CA LEU A 49 3.02 -4.02 1.39
C LEU A 49 3.98 -5.03 2.01
N ARG A 50 3.55 -5.72 3.08
CA ARG A 50 4.41 -6.68 3.79
C ARG A 50 4.71 -7.92 2.97
N GLN A 51 3.72 -8.45 2.26
CA GLN A 51 3.79 -9.78 1.63
C GLN A 51 3.71 -9.73 0.12
N GLY A 52 3.31 -8.61 -0.46
CA GLY A 52 3.02 -8.53 -1.87
C GLY A 52 4.23 -8.62 -2.77
N ARG A 53 3.97 -9.04 -3.99
CA ARG A 53 4.97 -9.07 -5.03
C ARG A 53 5.24 -7.65 -5.52
N ARG A 54 6.52 -7.30 -5.63
CA ARG A 54 6.93 -5.96 -6.05
C ARG A 54 7.32 -5.95 -7.52
N ILE A 55 6.76 -5.01 -8.28
CA ILE A 55 7.04 -4.82 -9.70
C ILE A 55 7.45 -3.37 -9.93
N GLN A 56 8.61 -3.17 -10.51
CA GLN A 56 9.11 -1.84 -10.82
C GLN A 56 8.35 -1.26 -12.03
N ASP A 57 8.03 0.02 -11.95
CA ASP A 57 7.39 0.73 -13.05
C ASP A 57 8.38 0.89 -14.21
N ALA A 58 7.88 0.70 -15.45
CA ALA A 58 8.72 0.79 -16.64
C ALA A 58 9.13 2.24 -16.97
N TYR A 59 8.34 3.21 -16.56
CA TYR A 59 8.55 4.62 -16.92
C TYR A 59 9.11 5.45 -15.77
N ASP A 60 8.97 4.99 -14.54
CA ASP A 60 9.51 5.66 -13.36
C ASP A 60 10.17 4.60 -12.49
N LEU A 61 11.48 4.50 -12.57
CA LEU A 61 12.25 3.45 -11.91
C LEU A 61 12.22 3.55 -10.38
N ALA A 62 11.80 4.69 -9.85
CA ALA A 62 11.63 4.87 -8.40
C ALA A 62 10.23 4.45 -7.93
N LYS A 63 9.34 4.11 -8.85
CA LYS A 63 7.97 3.72 -8.52
C LYS A 63 7.82 2.21 -8.61
N PHE A 64 7.18 1.63 -7.60
CA PHE A 64 6.93 0.20 -7.54
C PHE A 64 5.48 -0.07 -7.22
N LYS A 65 4.96 -1.16 -7.76
CA LYS A 65 3.61 -1.65 -7.44
C LYS A 65 3.74 -2.93 -6.63
N TYR A 66 3.11 -2.95 -5.47
CA TYR A 66 2.99 -4.14 -4.64
C TYR A 66 1.62 -4.75 -4.90
N MET A 67 1.56 -6.04 -5.12
CA MET A 67 0.31 -6.71 -5.46
C MET A 67 0.16 -8.00 -4.66
N LEU A 68 -1.03 -8.22 -4.14
CA LEU A 68 -1.35 -9.42 -3.37
C LEU A 68 -2.83 -9.75 -3.56
N SER A 69 -3.14 -11.04 -3.70
CA SER A 69 -4.53 -11.49 -3.75
C SER A 69 -5.12 -11.50 -2.34
N HIS A 70 -6.41 -11.18 -2.27
CA HIS A 70 -7.16 -11.18 -1.02
C HIS A 70 -8.55 -11.75 -1.27
N SER A 71 -9.06 -12.52 -0.32
CA SER A 71 -10.39 -13.12 -0.44
C SER A 71 -11.50 -12.24 0.11
N ASN A 72 -11.15 -11.16 0.81
CA ASN A 72 -12.10 -10.28 1.50
C ASN A 72 -12.46 -9.03 0.71
N LEU A 73 -12.22 -9.02 -0.60
CA LEU A 73 -12.49 -7.87 -1.44
C LEU A 73 -13.92 -7.91 -2.00
N PRO A 74 -14.51 -6.73 -2.28
CA PRO A 74 -15.81 -6.71 -2.96
C PRO A 74 -15.67 -7.30 -4.37
N SER A 75 -16.65 -8.14 -4.75
CA SER A 75 -16.68 -8.73 -6.09
C SER A 75 -16.80 -7.62 -7.15
N PRO A 76 -16.07 -7.69 -8.28
CA PRO A 76 -15.30 -8.83 -8.77
C PRO A 76 -13.79 -8.75 -8.47
N TYR A 77 -13.38 -7.92 -7.55
CA TYR A 77 -11.96 -7.67 -7.31
C TYR A 77 -11.29 -8.85 -6.62
N THR A 78 -10.05 -9.11 -7.03
CA THR A 78 -9.26 -10.24 -6.54
C THR A 78 -7.95 -9.81 -5.89
N HIS A 79 -7.45 -8.64 -6.23
CA HIS A 79 -6.13 -8.19 -5.78
C HIS A 79 -6.16 -6.74 -5.33
N ILE A 80 -5.27 -6.42 -4.39
CA ILE A 80 -4.94 -5.05 -4.03
C ILE A 80 -3.61 -4.70 -4.69
N VAL A 81 -3.54 -3.51 -5.26
CA VAL A 81 -2.31 -2.94 -5.78
C VAL A 81 -1.99 -1.70 -4.95
N VAL A 82 -0.78 -1.62 -4.41
CA VAL A 82 -0.31 -0.45 -3.68
C VAL A 82 0.88 0.14 -4.44
N VAL A 83 0.76 1.40 -4.82
CA VAL A 83 1.81 2.10 -5.57
C VAL A 83 2.68 2.87 -4.59
N VAL A 84 3.98 2.62 -4.65
CA VAL A 84 4.95 3.21 -3.73
C VAL A 84 6.03 3.94 -4.51
N LYS A 85 6.37 5.13 -4.06
CA LYS A 85 7.49 5.90 -4.59
C LYS A 85 8.68 5.70 -3.65
N PHE A 86 9.79 5.22 -4.19
CA PHE A 86 11.03 5.08 -3.44
C PHE A 86 11.82 6.36 -3.58
N GLY A 87 12.07 7.03 -2.44
CA GLY A 87 12.93 8.19 -2.41
C GLY A 87 14.34 7.77 -2.06
N TRP A 88 15.29 8.14 -2.91
CA TRP A 88 16.68 7.87 -2.63
C TRP A 88 17.31 9.14 -2.08
N GLN A 89 17.68 9.08 -0.80
CA GLN A 89 18.21 10.25 -0.10
C GLN A 89 19.71 10.14 0.21
N GLY A 90 20.34 9.07 -0.21
CA GLY A 90 21.76 8.88 0.03
C GLY A 90 22.10 8.36 1.42
N ASP A 91 21.17 8.43 2.36
CA ASP A 91 21.33 7.86 3.70
C ASP A 91 20.36 6.68 3.85
N PRO A 92 20.87 5.45 3.89
CA PRO A 92 20.01 4.27 4.00
C PRO A 92 19.24 4.20 5.33
N ALA A 93 19.62 4.99 6.33
CA ALA A 93 18.89 5.04 7.60
C ALA A 93 17.63 5.91 7.50
N GLU A 94 17.52 6.75 6.50
CA GLU A 94 16.34 7.58 6.29
C GLU A 94 15.46 6.97 5.20
N ALA A 95 14.51 6.17 5.64
CA ALA A 95 13.55 5.59 4.71
C ALA A 95 12.62 6.70 4.21
N ASN A 96 12.65 6.92 2.91
CA ASN A 96 11.75 7.87 2.26
C ASN A 96 10.95 7.17 1.17
N ASN A 97 10.36 6.03 1.53
CA ASN A 97 9.54 5.24 0.62
C ASN A 97 8.10 5.40 1.07
N PHE A 98 7.27 5.98 0.23
CA PHE A 98 5.90 6.30 0.65
C PHE A 98 4.86 5.83 -0.35
N VAL A 99 3.69 5.50 0.19
CA VAL A 99 2.55 5.10 -0.61
C VAL A 99 2.00 6.32 -1.36
N LEU A 100 1.83 6.17 -2.67
CA LEU A 100 1.15 7.16 -3.50
C LEU A 100 -0.35 6.92 -3.48
N THR A 101 -0.76 5.67 -3.72
CA THR A 101 -2.17 5.29 -3.73
C THR A 101 -2.29 3.77 -3.62
N ALA A 102 -3.53 3.31 -3.46
CA ALA A 102 -3.87 1.89 -3.48
C ALA A 102 -5.21 1.72 -4.20
N TYR A 103 -5.36 0.63 -4.93
CA TYR A 103 -6.59 0.36 -5.66
C TYR A 103 -6.78 -1.14 -5.85
N LEU A 104 -7.98 -1.51 -6.24
CA LEU A 104 -8.37 -2.89 -6.45
C LEU A 104 -8.38 -3.24 -7.93
N ILE A 105 -7.99 -4.46 -8.25
CA ILE A 105 -8.08 -4.98 -9.63
C ILE A 105 -8.71 -6.36 -9.62
N GLU A 106 -9.23 -6.72 -10.77
CA GLU A 106 -9.67 -8.08 -11.06
C GLU A 106 -8.57 -8.72 -11.92
N ARG A 107 -8.04 -9.82 -11.45
CA ARG A 107 -6.96 -10.51 -12.16
C ARG A 107 -7.14 -12.02 -12.04
N TRP A 108 -7.08 -12.71 -13.17
CA TRP A 108 -7.20 -14.17 -13.26
C TRP A 108 -5.88 -14.84 -13.58
#